data_0d405d9512aa358534fb55e5be4aaebf
#
_entry.id   0d405d9512aa358534fb55e5be4aaebf
#
_cell.length_a   1.000
_cell.length_b   1.000
_cell.length_c   1.000
_cell.angle_alpha   90.00
_cell.angle_beta   90.00
_cell.angle_gamma   90.00
#
_symmetry.space_group_name_H-M   'P 1'
#
loop_
_entity.id
_entity.type
_entity.pdbx_description
1 polymer ?
#
loop_
_entity_poly.entity_id
_entity_poly.type
_entity_poly.pdbx_seq_one_letter_code
_entity_poly.pdbx_strand_id
1 'polypeptide(L)'
;MQLWVGKNLHCVSENSEMTDAPIKPLAVSPRPISSGARIGHVHLKVADLDRALAFYTGALGFELMQRYGTQAAFISAGGYHHHIALNTWESKGGSAPARGTTGLYHLAIVYPSRAELADALRRLIEAGITLDGASDHGVSEALYLRDPDENGVELYWDRPEADWPRHPDGTLDMFARALDVQKLLAEAPHL
;
A
#
# COMPACT_ATOMS: atom_id res chain seq x y z
N MET A 1 -16.30 -27.53 -7.71
CA MET A 1 -15.77 -26.20 -7.35
C MET A 1 -16.83 -25.53 -6.47
N GLN A 2 -16.63 -25.62 -5.17
CA GLN A 2 -17.65 -25.22 -4.18
C GLN A 2 -17.43 -23.74 -3.83
N LEU A 3 -18.37 -22.92 -4.25
CA LEU A 3 -18.46 -21.50 -3.89
C LEU A 3 -18.74 -21.37 -2.39
N TRP A 4 -17.87 -20.69 -1.70
CA TRP A 4 -18.07 -20.30 -0.31
C TRP A 4 -19.14 -19.20 -0.24
N VAL A 5 -20.40 -19.59 0.01
CA VAL A 5 -21.50 -18.66 0.28
C VAL A 5 -21.47 -18.37 1.77
N GLY A 6 -21.12 -17.14 2.13
CA GLY A 6 -21.17 -16.67 3.51
C GLY A 6 -22.56 -16.80 4.10
N LYS A 7 -22.72 -17.67 5.08
CA LYS A 7 -23.92 -17.71 5.92
C LYS A 7 -23.90 -16.49 6.85
N ASN A 8 -24.99 -15.75 6.87
CA ASN A 8 -25.31 -14.73 7.88
C ASN A 8 -25.05 -15.29 9.28
N LEU A 9 -24.06 -14.75 9.96
CA LEU A 9 -23.89 -14.94 11.39
C LEU A 9 -25.02 -14.16 12.08
N HIS A 10 -26.10 -14.85 12.41
CA HIS A 10 -27.04 -14.39 13.41
C HIS A 10 -26.29 -14.33 14.73
N CYS A 11 -26.23 -13.13 15.29
CA CYS A 11 -25.76 -12.89 16.63
C CYS A 11 -26.76 -13.56 17.59
N VAL A 12 -26.46 -14.78 18.03
CA VAL A 12 -27.15 -15.37 19.19
C VAL A 12 -26.54 -14.73 20.43
N SER A 13 -27.35 -13.95 21.12
CA SER A 13 -27.04 -13.46 22.45
C SER A 13 -27.09 -14.62 23.44
N GLU A 14 -25.99 -15.33 23.58
CA GLU A 14 -25.73 -16.13 24.78
C GLU A 14 -24.78 -15.34 25.65
N ASN A 15 -25.26 -14.95 26.83
CA ASN A 15 -24.45 -14.48 27.95
C ASN A 15 -23.55 -15.64 28.40
N SER A 16 -22.47 -15.90 27.71
CA SER A 16 -21.34 -16.62 28.26
C SER A 16 -20.42 -15.60 28.88
N GLU A 17 -20.30 -15.61 30.20
CA GLU A 17 -19.23 -14.95 30.93
C GLU A 17 -17.92 -15.31 30.24
N MET A 18 -17.36 -14.38 29.47
CA MET A 18 -15.99 -14.50 28.98
C MET A 18 -15.09 -14.46 30.22
N THR A 19 -14.66 -15.62 30.66
CA THR A 19 -13.58 -15.71 31.65
C THR A 19 -12.33 -15.11 31.01
N ASP A 20 -11.91 -13.97 31.53
CA ASP A 20 -10.65 -13.29 31.22
C ASP A 20 -9.48 -14.14 31.75
N ALA A 21 -9.34 -15.35 31.21
CA ALA A 21 -8.16 -16.16 31.47
C ALA A 21 -6.98 -15.49 30.76
N PRO A 22 -5.94 -15.07 31.47
CA PRO A 22 -4.80 -14.43 30.84
C PRO A 22 -4.21 -15.40 29.80
N ILE A 23 -4.12 -14.94 28.55
CA ILE A 23 -3.46 -15.66 27.48
C ILE A 23 -2.01 -15.90 27.94
N LYS A 24 -1.71 -17.14 28.32
CA LYS A 24 -0.37 -17.51 28.74
C LYS A 24 0.56 -17.28 27.55
N PRO A 25 1.61 -16.45 27.67
CA PRO A 25 2.55 -16.27 26.58
C PRO A 25 3.10 -17.63 26.16
N LEU A 26 2.91 -18.00 24.89
CA LEU A 26 3.63 -19.12 24.32
C LEU A 26 5.12 -18.79 24.44
N ALA A 27 5.88 -19.61 25.18
CA ALA A 27 7.33 -19.54 25.19
C ALA A 27 7.86 -20.04 23.84
N VAL A 28 7.67 -19.21 22.80
CA VAL A 28 8.18 -19.49 21.45
C VAL A 28 9.57 -18.90 21.38
N SER A 29 10.57 -19.76 21.18
CA SER A 29 11.91 -19.27 20.84
C SER A 29 11.80 -18.47 19.54
N PRO A 30 12.25 -17.19 19.51
CA PRO A 30 12.19 -16.37 18.31
C PRO A 30 12.94 -17.07 17.17
N ARG A 31 12.26 -17.31 16.06
CA ARG A 31 12.90 -17.79 14.83
C ARG A 31 12.39 -16.95 13.66
N PRO A 32 13.25 -16.67 12.68
CA PRO A 32 12.84 -15.90 11.51
C PRO A 32 11.69 -16.57 10.76
N ILE A 33 10.80 -15.77 10.18
CA ILE A 33 9.86 -16.23 9.16
C ILE A 33 10.65 -16.74 7.95
N SER A 34 10.04 -17.60 7.12
CA SER A 34 10.64 -18.06 5.87
C SER A 34 11.15 -16.86 5.04
N SER A 35 12.38 -16.95 4.54
CA SER A 35 12.98 -15.93 3.69
C SER A 35 12.26 -15.77 2.32
N GLY A 36 11.42 -16.74 1.94
CA GLY A 36 10.55 -16.65 0.76
C GLY A 36 9.20 -16.01 1.03
N ALA A 37 8.86 -15.69 2.30
CA ALA A 37 7.61 -14.99 2.61
C ALA A 37 7.70 -13.54 2.15
N ARG A 38 6.59 -13.05 1.57
CA ARG A 38 6.46 -11.67 1.09
C ARG A 38 5.05 -11.17 1.32
N ILE A 39 4.86 -9.86 1.37
CA ILE A 39 3.54 -9.25 1.39
C ILE A 39 2.94 -9.45 0.01
N GLY A 40 1.80 -10.17 -0.08
CA GLY A 40 1.15 -10.51 -1.35
C GLY A 40 0.21 -9.43 -1.83
N HIS A 41 -0.59 -8.87 -0.94
CA HIS A 41 -1.54 -7.79 -1.27
C HIS A 41 -1.91 -6.99 -0.03
N VAL A 42 -2.49 -5.82 -0.27
CA VAL A 42 -3.18 -5.00 0.73
C VAL A 42 -4.66 -4.89 0.38
N HIS A 43 -5.53 -4.84 1.41
CA HIS A 43 -6.97 -4.67 1.22
C HIS A 43 -7.44 -3.42 1.93
N LEU A 44 -7.85 -2.41 1.17
CA LEU A 44 -8.24 -1.08 1.67
C LEU A 44 -9.77 -0.98 1.79
N LYS A 45 -10.22 -0.36 2.85
CA LYS A 45 -11.58 0.15 2.98
C LYS A 45 -11.65 1.53 2.35
N VAL A 46 -12.57 1.73 1.40
CA VAL A 46 -12.76 3.01 0.70
C VAL A 46 -14.22 3.46 0.84
N ALA A 47 -14.45 4.76 0.84
CA ALA A 47 -15.81 5.30 0.96
C ALA A 47 -16.61 5.16 -0.33
N ASP A 48 -15.94 5.22 -1.49
CA ASP A 48 -16.52 5.11 -2.81
C ASP A 48 -15.61 4.31 -3.72
N LEU A 49 -16.12 3.17 -4.23
CA LEU A 49 -15.34 2.24 -5.03
C LEU A 49 -14.93 2.81 -6.38
N ASP A 50 -15.84 3.55 -7.05
CA ASP A 50 -15.55 4.10 -8.38
C ASP A 50 -14.56 5.26 -8.29
N ARG A 51 -14.64 6.09 -7.25
CA ARG A 51 -13.67 7.14 -6.95
C ARG A 51 -12.29 6.55 -6.68
N ALA A 52 -12.21 5.51 -5.86
CA ALA A 52 -10.95 4.84 -5.58
C ALA A 52 -10.37 4.18 -6.85
N LEU A 53 -11.20 3.51 -7.65
CA LEU A 53 -10.76 2.93 -8.92
C LEU A 53 -10.23 4.01 -9.89
N ALA A 54 -10.90 5.14 -10.01
CA ALA A 54 -10.44 6.24 -10.87
C ALA A 54 -9.02 6.70 -10.48
N PHE A 55 -8.68 6.71 -9.18
CA PHE A 55 -7.34 7.02 -8.70
C PHE A 55 -6.35 5.90 -9.04
N TYR A 56 -6.61 4.68 -8.58
CA TYR A 56 -5.65 3.59 -8.72
C TYR A 56 -5.47 3.10 -10.16
N THR A 57 -6.52 3.06 -10.98
CA THR A 57 -6.40 2.65 -12.39
C THR A 57 -6.14 3.81 -13.33
N GLY A 58 -6.68 4.99 -13.05
CA GLY A 58 -6.50 6.19 -13.89
C GLY A 58 -5.12 6.84 -13.66
N ALA A 59 -4.85 7.32 -12.46
CA ALA A 59 -3.62 8.05 -12.16
C ALA A 59 -2.42 7.10 -11.97
N LEU A 60 -2.55 6.03 -11.17
CA LEU A 60 -1.44 5.12 -10.90
C LEU A 60 -1.28 4.04 -11.99
N GLY A 61 -2.34 3.72 -12.75
CA GLY A 61 -2.26 2.82 -13.90
C GLY A 61 -2.33 1.34 -13.56
N PHE A 62 -2.89 0.98 -12.41
CA PHE A 62 -3.21 -0.43 -12.14
C PHE A 62 -4.31 -0.93 -13.07
N GLU A 63 -4.28 -2.21 -13.39
CA GLU A 63 -5.28 -2.89 -14.18
C GLU A 63 -6.39 -3.45 -13.28
N LEU A 64 -7.66 -3.24 -13.67
CA LEU A 64 -8.79 -3.87 -13.00
C LEU A 64 -8.85 -5.34 -13.37
N MET A 65 -8.56 -6.23 -12.43
CA MET A 65 -8.59 -7.67 -12.63
C MET A 65 -10.01 -8.24 -12.48
N GLN A 66 -10.74 -7.76 -11.46
CA GLN A 66 -12.09 -8.23 -11.18
C GLN A 66 -12.87 -7.24 -10.32
N ARG A 67 -14.18 -7.10 -10.58
CA ARG A 67 -15.15 -6.54 -9.64
C ARG A 67 -15.94 -7.64 -8.94
N TYR A 68 -16.22 -7.45 -7.67
CA TYR A 68 -17.17 -8.25 -6.91
C TYR A 68 -18.43 -7.39 -6.63
N GLY A 69 -19.39 -7.48 -7.54
CA GLY A 69 -20.56 -6.61 -7.54
C GLY A 69 -20.18 -5.12 -7.57
N THR A 70 -20.89 -4.33 -6.78
CA THR A 70 -20.65 -2.89 -6.63
C THR A 70 -19.82 -2.54 -5.40
N GLN A 71 -19.36 -3.53 -4.64
CA GLN A 71 -18.81 -3.33 -3.30
C GLN A 71 -17.31 -3.59 -3.19
N ALA A 72 -16.72 -4.35 -4.11
CA ALA A 72 -15.29 -4.60 -4.08
C ALA A 72 -14.68 -4.69 -5.49
N ALA A 73 -13.39 -4.41 -5.58
CA ALA A 73 -12.59 -4.55 -6.78
C ALA A 73 -11.18 -5.02 -6.44
N PHE A 74 -10.56 -5.72 -7.38
CA PHE A 74 -9.21 -6.26 -7.29
C PHE A 74 -8.41 -5.73 -8.45
N ILE A 75 -7.29 -5.08 -8.14
CA ILE A 75 -6.43 -4.42 -9.12
C ILE A 75 -4.99 -4.91 -9.03
N SER A 76 -4.28 -4.88 -10.14
CA SER A 76 -2.93 -5.41 -10.23
C SER A 76 -2.06 -4.65 -11.23
N ALA A 77 -0.77 -4.92 -11.21
CA ALA A 77 0.17 -4.62 -12.26
C ALA A 77 0.74 -5.95 -12.79
N GLY A 78 0.91 -6.06 -14.13
CA GLY A 78 1.57 -7.21 -14.75
C GLY A 78 0.83 -8.54 -14.63
N GLY A 79 -0.51 -8.55 -14.54
CA GLY A 79 -1.34 -9.76 -14.62
C GLY A 79 -1.37 -10.66 -13.39
N TYR A 80 -0.83 -10.24 -12.26
CA TYR A 80 -1.01 -10.94 -10.98
C TYR A 80 -2.49 -10.87 -10.54
N HIS A 81 -3.00 -11.84 -9.78
CA HIS A 81 -4.44 -11.87 -9.42
C HIS A 81 -4.90 -10.59 -8.72
N HIS A 82 -4.14 -9.99 -7.81
CA HIS A 82 -4.28 -8.63 -7.29
C HIS A 82 -3.14 -8.26 -6.34
N HIS A 83 -2.70 -7.02 -6.41
CA HIS A 83 -1.81 -6.40 -5.44
C HIS A 83 -2.58 -5.55 -4.43
N ILE A 84 -3.67 -4.94 -4.88
CA ILE A 84 -4.55 -4.12 -4.05
C ILE A 84 -5.98 -4.61 -4.23
N ALA A 85 -6.69 -4.79 -3.12
CA ALA A 85 -8.12 -4.96 -3.10
C ALA A 85 -8.78 -3.74 -2.45
N LEU A 86 -9.90 -3.30 -3.00
CA LEU A 86 -10.69 -2.17 -2.54
C LEU A 86 -12.09 -2.64 -2.17
N ASN A 87 -12.64 -2.20 -1.04
CA ASN A 87 -14.03 -2.51 -0.70
C ASN A 87 -14.73 -1.38 0.06
N THR A 88 -16.06 -1.42 0.01
CA THR A 88 -16.95 -0.50 0.71
C THR A 88 -17.86 -1.22 1.74
N TRP A 89 -17.52 -2.46 2.14
CA TRP A 89 -18.40 -3.29 2.96
C TRP A 89 -18.79 -2.63 4.29
N GLU A 90 -17.83 -1.97 4.93
CA GLU A 90 -18.02 -1.31 6.23
C GLU A 90 -17.83 0.21 6.15
N SER A 91 -17.46 0.74 4.96
CA SER A 91 -16.95 2.10 4.82
C SER A 91 -17.66 2.94 3.74
N LYS A 92 -18.76 2.43 3.15
CA LYS A 92 -19.49 3.16 2.11
C LYS A 92 -19.96 4.53 2.60
N GLY A 93 -19.53 5.60 1.93
CA GLY A 93 -19.83 6.98 2.31
C GLY A 93 -19.19 7.42 3.63
N GLY A 94 -18.22 6.64 4.13
CA GLY A 94 -17.48 6.96 5.36
C GLY A 94 -16.51 8.13 5.18
N SER A 95 -15.93 8.55 6.30
CA SER A 95 -14.89 9.58 6.34
C SER A 95 -13.50 8.95 6.48
N ALA A 96 -12.47 9.71 6.08
CA ALA A 96 -11.10 9.37 6.38
C ALA A 96 -10.85 9.16 7.89
N PRO A 97 -9.87 8.33 8.28
CA PRO A 97 -9.48 8.18 9.68
C PRO A 97 -9.09 9.51 10.30
N ALA A 98 -9.47 9.74 11.56
CA ALA A 98 -9.08 10.94 12.28
C ALA A 98 -7.56 10.98 12.46
N ARG A 99 -6.98 12.19 12.48
CA ARG A 99 -5.55 12.35 12.79
C ARG A 99 -5.23 11.81 14.18
N GLY A 100 -4.08 11.16 14.33
CA GLY A 100 -3.62 10.58 15.59
C GLY A 100 -4.19 9.20 15.91
N THR A 101 -4.96 8.58 15.00
CA THR A 101 -5.38 7.19 15.13
C THR A 101 -4.28 6.24 14.63
N THR A 102 -4.27 5.02 15.19
CA THR A 102 -3.43 3.93 14.68
C THR A 102 -4.01 3.36 13.39
N GLY A 103 -3.20 2.67 12.60
CA GLY A 103 -3.62 2.02 11.36
C GLY A 103 -2.49 1.96 10.33
N LEU A 104 -2.86 1.84 9.07
CA LEU A 104 -1.90 1.85 7.97
C LEU A 104 -1.34 3.27 7.79
N TYR A 105 -0.02 3.43 7.87
CA TYR A 105 0.61 4.71 7.57
C TYR A 105 0.65 4.98 6.07
N HIS A 106 1.14 4.02 5.30
CA HIS A 106 1.05 3.98 3.83
C HIS A 106 1.15 2.55 3.30
N LEU A 107 0.65 2.32 2.11
CA LEU A 107 1.05 1.21 1.26
C LEU A 107 2.19 1.69 0.35
N ALA A 108 3.20 0.83 0.13
CA ALA A 108 4.34 1.17 -0.70
C ALA A 108 4.34 0.35 -1.99
N ILE A 109 4.53 1.03 -3.12
CA ILE A 109 4.54 0.46 -4.47
C ILE A 109 5.94 0.66 -5.04
N VAL A 110 6.67 -0.44 -5.25
CA VAL A 110 8.03 -0.41 -5.79
C VAL A 110 8.01 -0.41 -7.31
N TYR A 111 8.75 0.52 -7.90
CA TYR A 111 8.98 0.60 -9.34
C TYR A 111 10.31 -0.07 -9.71
N PRO A 112 10.39 -0.80 -10.83
CA PRO A 112 11.58 -1.57 -11.17
C PRO A 112 12.78 -0.71 -11.56
N SER A 113 12.55 0.58 -11.91
CA SER A 113 13.62 1.52 -12.25
C SER A 113 13.29 2.94 -11.82
N ARG A 114 14.34 3.76 -11.68
CA ARG A 114 14.20 5.19 -11.38
C ARG A 114 13.46 5.95 -12.49
N ALA A 115 13.66 5.55 -13.75
CA ALA A 115 12.95 6.12 -14.89
C ALA A 115 11.44 5.85 -14.84
N GLU A 116 11.02 4.66 -14.37
CA GLU A 116 9.59 4.34 -14.21
C GLU A 116 8.98 5.06 -13.00
N LEU A 117 9.74 5.29 -11.93
CA LEU A 117 9.32 6.18 -10.86
C LEU A 117 9.16 7.63 -11.36
N ALA A 118 10.06 8.08 -12.25
CA ALA A 118 9.96 9.40 -12.89
C ALA A 118 8.73 9.51 -13.80
N ASP A 119 8.38 8.44 -14.53
CA ASP A 119 7.15 8.38 -15.31
C ASP A 119 5.91 8.44 -14.42
N ALA A 120 5.92 7.73 -13.29
CA ALA A 120 4.85 7.82 -12.31
C ALA A 120 4.68 9.26 -11.77
N LEU A 121 5.78 9.95 -11.46
CA LEU A 121 5.76 11.36 -11.06
C LEU A 121 5.13 12.25 -12.13
N ARG A 122 5.50 12.08 -13.40
CA ARG A 122 4.91 12.82 -14.52
C ARG A 122 3.40 12.60 -14.59
N ARG A 123 2.93 11.36 -14.50
CA ARG A 123 1.50 11.02 -14.51
C ARG A 123 0.74 11.62 -13.35
N LEU A 124 1.32 11.69 -12.16
CA LEU A 124 0.72 12.37 -11.01
C LEU A 124 0.56 13.88 -11.29
N ILE A 125 1.58 14.52 -11.86
CA ILE A 125 1.54 15.94 -12.24
C ILE A 125 0.44 16.19 -13.28
N GLU A 126 0.38 15.36 -14.32
CA GLU A 126 -0.65 15.45 -15.39
C GLU A 126 -2.07 15.24 -14.83
N ALA A 127 -2.22 14.36 -13.84
CA ALA A 127 -3.49 14.13 -13.14
C ALA A 127 -3.82 15.21 -12.08
N GLY A 128 -2.94 16.19 -11.85
CA GLY A 128 -3.13 17.24 -10.83
C GLY A 128 -3.07 16.74 -9.40
N ILE A 129 -2.41 15.60 -9.15
CA ILE A 129 -2.28 15.00 -7.82
C ILE A 129 -1.10 15.65 -7.09
N THR A 130 -1.37 16.14 -5.89
CA THR A 130 -0.36 16.76 -5.03
C THR A 130 0.41 15.71 -4.23
N LEU A 131 1.73 15.88 -4.12
CA LEU A 131 2.55 15.08 -3.22
C LEU A 131 2.52 15.67 -1.81
N ASP A 132 2.49 14.79 -0.80
CA ASP A 132 2.76 15.14 0.61
C ASP A 132 4.26 15.42 0.83
N GLY A 133 5.12 14.80 0.02
CA GLY A 133 6.56 14.95 0.10
C GLY A 133 7.31 14.03 -0.86
N ALA A 134 8.63 14.18 -0.87
CA ALA A 134 9.54 13.29 -1.59
C ALA A 134 10.85 13.17 -0.82
N SER A 135 11.40 11.97 -0.71
CA SER A 135 12.59 11.70 0.11
C SER A 135 13.57 10.77 -0.58
N ASP A 136 14.85 11.03 -0.35
CA ASP A 136 15.97 10.12 -0.58
C ASP A 136 16.31 9.45 0.76
N HIS A 137 16.21 8.13 0.81
CA HIS A 137 16.50 7.32 2.00
C HIS A 137 17.87 6.64 1.97
N GLY A 138 18.68 6.95 0.96
CA GLY A 138 19.96 6.29 0.73
C GLY A 138 19.81 4.92 0.07
N VAL A 139 18.91 4.10 0.53
CA VAL A 139 18.56 2.80 -0.05
C VAL A 139 17.50 2.90 -1.15
N SER A 140 16.68 3.93 -1.13
CA SER A 140 15.56 4.15 -2.05
C SER A 140 15.29 5.64 -2.26
N GLU A 141 14.54 5.96 -3.32
CA GLU A 141 13.94 7.27 -3.55
C GLU A 141 12.43 7.11 -3.57
N ALA A 142 11.70 7.99 -2.87
CA ALA A 142 10.27 7.85 -2.61
C ALA A 142 9.47 9.13 -2.84
N LEU A 143 8.24 8.96 -3.32
CA LEU A 143 7.20 9.99 -3.47
C LEU A 143 6.03 9.62 -2.56
N TYR A 144 5.53 10.55 -1.78
CA TYR A 144 4.42 10.35 -0.83
C TYR A 144 3.20 11.14 -1.25
N LEU A 145 2.04 10.49 -1.24
CA LEU A 145 0.76 11.10 -1.60
C LEU A 145 -0.39 10.42 -0.84
N ARG A 146 -1.61 10.93 -1.07
CA ARG A 146 -2.84 10.36 -0.52
C ARG A 146 -3.76 9.86 -1.61
N ASP A 147 -4.41 8.73 -1.32
CA ASP A 147 -5.56 8.33 -2.12
C ASP A 147 -6.81 9.18 -1.76
N PRO A 148 -7.93 9.05 -2.49
CA PRO A 148 -9.14 9.84 -2.21
C PRO A 148 -9.76 9.63 -0.81
N ASP A 149 -9.37 8.58 -0.09
CA ASP A 149 -9.82 8.27 1.27
C ASP A 149 -8.76 8.59 2.33
N GLU A 150 -7.74 9.39 1.96
CA GLU A 150 -6.61 9.79 2.82
C GLU A 150 -5.71 8.61 3.27
N ASN A 151 -5.80 7.44 2.61
CA ASN A 151 -4.80 6.40 2.81
C ASN A 151 -3.46 6.88 2.27
N GLY A 152 -2.39 6.70 3.03
CA GLY A 152 -1.04 6.98 2.56
C GLY A 152 -0.64 6.04 1.43
N VAL A 153 -0.01 6.60 0.40
CA VAL A 153 0.59 5.86 -0.71
C VAL A 153 2.02 6.32 -0.88
N GLU A 154 2.93 5.38 -0.98
CA GLU A 154 4.32 5.62 -1.30
C GLU A 154 4.62 5.00 -2.66
N LEU A 155 5.17 5.78 -3.59
CA LEU A 155 5.74 5.29 -4.84
C LEU A 155 7.25 5.39 -4.71
N TYR A 156 7.97 4.28 -4.88
CA TYR A 156 9.41 4.29 -4.64
C TYR A 156 10.19 3.39 -5.61
N TRP A 157 11.47 3.65 -5.69
CA TRP A 157 12.44 2.82 -6.37
C TRP A 157 13.59 2.48 -5.42
N ASP A 158 13.91 1.19 -5.32
CA ASP A 158 15.08 0.73 -4.59
C ASP A 158 16.35 0.92 -5.40
N ARG A 159 17.38 1.51 -4.78
CA ARG A 159 18.72 1.45 -5.34
C ARG A 159 19.23 0.01 -5.35
N PRO A 160 20.15 -0.34 -6.29
CA PRO A 160 20.85 -1.61 -6.21
C PRO A 160 21.47 -1.82 -4.82
N GLU A 161 21.35 -3.02 -4.27
CA GLU A 161 21.83 -3.31 -2.89
C GLU A 161 23.32 -2.97 -2.71
N ALA A 162 24.13 -3.07 -3.78
CA ALA A 162 25.53 -2.70 -3.78
C ALA A 162 25.79 -1.21 -3.49
N ASP A 163 24.79 -0.36 -3.76
CA ASP A 163 24.87 1.09 -3.59
C ASP A 163 24.25 1.56 -2.25
N TRP A 164 23.73 0.62 -1.43
CA TRP A 164 23.13 0.96 -0.16
C TRP A 164 24.18 1.46 0.84
N PRO A 165 23.99 2.63 1.44
CA PRO A 165 24.93 3.16 2.41
C PRO A 165 24.99 2.27 3.65
N ARG A 166 26.19 2.12 4.20
CA ARG A 166 26.43 1.30 5.37
C ARG A 166 27.34 2.02 6.35
N HIS A 167 27.10 1.82 7.63
CA HIS A 167 28.01 2.19 8.68
C HIS A 167 29.30 1.35 8.67
N PRO A 168 30.36 1.77 9.37
CA PRO A 168 31.61 1.02 9.43
C PRO A 168 31.46 -0.41 9.99
N ASP A 169 30.43 -0.69 10.77
CA ASP A 169 30.10 -2.00 11.31
C ASP A 169 29.29 -2.91 10.33
N GLY A 170 28.98 -2.39 9.13
CA GLY A 170 28.26 -3.10 8.08
C GLY A 170 26.72 -2.98 8.16
N THR A 171 26.18 -2.34 9.20
CA THR A 171 24.74 -2.08 9.29
C THR A 171 24.29 -1.03 8.29
N LEU A 172 23.00 -1.05 7.87
CA LEU A 172 22.45 -0.07 6.94
C LEU A 172 22.44 1.33 7.55
N ASP A 173 22.86 2.33 6.77
CA ASP A 173 22.79 3.75 7.10
C ASP A 173 21.64 4.42 6.33
N MET A 174 20.40 4.13 6.74
CA MET A 174 19.21 4.75 6.16
C MET A 174 19.02 6.15 6.74
N PHE A 175 18.67 7.09 5.88
CA PHE A 175 18.41 8.49 6.25
C PHE A 175 17.14 9.01 5.56
N ALA A 176 16.75 10.24 5.83
CA ALA A 176 15.70 10.95 5.11
C ALA A 176 16.22 12.33 4.69
N ARG A 177 16.39 12.54 3.40
CA ARG A 177 16.80 13.82 2.80
C ARG A 177 15.81 14.24 1.74
N ALA A 178 15.72 15.52 1.45
CA ALA A 178 14.86 16.01 0.37
C ALA A 178 15.33 15.43 -0.98
N LEU A 179 14.40 14.84 -1.73
CA LEU A 179 14.63 14.36 -3.09
C LEU A 179 14.49 15.54 -4.07
N ASP A 180 15.43 15.66 -5.01
CA ASP A 180 15.30 16.58 -6.14
C ASP A 180 14.31 16.04 -7.16
N VAL A 181 13.04 16.41 -7.01
CA VAL A 181 11.96 15.94 -7.88
C VAL A 181 12.09 16.45 -9.33
N GLN A 182 12.77 17.58 -9.56
CA GLN A 182 13.01 18.08 -10.91
C GLN A 182 14.04 17.22 -11.63
N LYS A 183 15.08 16.83 -10.92
CA LYS A 183 16.08 15.89 -11.45
C LYS A 183 15.47 14.50 -11.70
N LEU A 184 14.61 14.03 -10.82
CA LEU A 184 13.87 12.78 -11.03
C LEU A 184 13.01 12.89 -12.28
N LEU A 185 12.18 13.93 -12.40
CA LEU A 185 11.26 14.13 -13.52
C LEU A 185 11.98 14.19 -14.88
N ALA A 186 13.20 14.73 -14.90
CA ALA A 186 14.01 14.79 -16.13
C ALA A 186 14.42 13.41 -16.68
N GLU A 187 14.29 12.36 -15.89
CA GLU A 187 14.58 10.97 -16.32
C GLU A 187 13.34 10.23 -16.84
N ALA A 188 12.15 10.87 -16.79
CA ALA A 188 10.94 10.26 -17.33
C ALA A 188 11.11 9.98 -18.84
N PRO A 189 10.74 8.78 -19.31
CA PRO A 189 10.80 8.45 -20.73
C PRO A 189 10.02 9.45 -21.57
N HIS A 190 10.56 9.84 -22.70
CA HIS A 190 9.81 10.63 -23.70
C HIS A 190 8.74 9.72 -24.33
N LEU A 191 7.47 10.17 -24.31
CA LEU A 191 6.36 9.50 -25.00
C LEU A 191 6.42 9.77 -26.49
#